data_d564b238193bbebc4651f48bf82b74d6
#
_entry.id   d564b238193bbebc4651f48bf82b74d6
#
_cell.length_a   1.000
_cell.length_b   1.000
_cell.length_c   1.000
_cell.angle_alpha   90.00
_cell.angle_beta   90.00
_cell.angle_gamma   90.00
#
_symmetry.space_group_name_H-M   'P 1'
#
loop_
_entity.id
_entity.type
_entity.pdbx_description
1 polymer ?
#
loop_
_entity_poly.entity_id
_entity_poly.type
_entity_poly.pdbx_seq_one_letter_code
_entity_poly.pdbx_strand_id
1 'polypeptide(L)' 'MSEDHKMTKQDKLVLTITLAAIFLGVFVLGFIGMIVNLSS' A
#
# COMPACT_ATOMS: atom_id res chain seq x y z
N MET A 1 -2.32 14.26 16.04
CA MET A 1 -2.80 14.07 15.67
C MET A 1 -4.10 14.18 15.43
N SER A 2 -4.66 14.25 15.09
CA SER A 2 -5.77 14.49 14.80
C SER A 2 -6.79 13.66 15.03
N GLU A 3 -6.95 13.39 16.03
CA GLU A 3 -7.86 12.52 16.31
C GLU A 3 -9.16 13.03 16.36
N ASP A 4 -9.37 14.24 16.45
CA ASP A 4 -10.69 14.64 16.45
C ASP A 4 -11.29 14.47 15.15
N HIS A 5 -10.66 14.05 14.16
CA HIS A 5 -11.27 13.88 12.91
C HIS A 5 -12.20 12.73 12.94
N LYS A 6 -13.44 12.90 12.72
CA LYS A 6 -14.36 11.80 12.73
C LYS A 6 -14.39 11.18 11.37
N MET A 7 -13.78 10.09 11.16
CA MET A 7 -13.81 9.40 9.88
C MET A 7 -14.94 8.42 9.84
N THR A 8 -15.66 8.37 8.75
CA THR A 8 -16.72 7.39 8.62
C THR A 8 -16.08 6.06 8.28
N LYS A 9 -16.87 5.00 8.38
CA LYS A 9 -16.38 3.69 8.07
C LYS A 9 -15.91 3.60 6.66
N GLN A 10 -16.59 4.28 5.75
CA GLN A 10 -16.22 4.24 4.37
C GLN A 10 -14.87 4.92 4.14
N ASP A 11 -14.63 6.04 4.80
CA ASP A 11 -13.37 6.74 4.66
C ASP A 11 -12.23 5.88 5.15
N LYS A 12 -12.45 5.21 6.27
CA LYS A 12 -11.43 4.36 6.81
C LYS A 12 -11.14 3.20 5.88
N LEU A 13 -12.18 2.66 5.26
CA LEU A 13 -12.01 1.55 4.36
C LEU A 13 -11.22 1.97 3.13
N VAL A 14 -11.53 3.12 2.57
CA VAL A 14 -10.83 3.61 1.40
C VAL A 14 -9.36 3.83 1.71
N LEU A 15 -9.07 4.40 2.86
CA LEU A 15 -7.70 4.63 3.26
C LEU A 15 -6.94 3.31 3.41
N THR A 16 -7.58 2.34 4.02
CA THR A 16 -6.94 1.05 4.24
C THR A 16 -6.66 0.35 2.92
N ILE A 17 -7.61 0.39 2.00
CA ILE A 17 -7.44 -0.25 0.71
C ILE A 17 -6.33 0.45 -0.08
N THR A 18 -6.31 1.78 -0.02
CA THR A 18 -5.29 2.53 -0.74
C THR A 18 -3.90 2.20 -0.22
N LEU A 19 -3.77 2.15 1.10
CA LEU A 19 -2.48 1.82 1.69
C LEU A 19 -2.07 0.41 1.33
N ALA A 20 -2.99 -0.52 1.37
CA ALA A 20 -2.70 -1.90 1.04
C ALA A 20 -2.29 -2.02 -0.43
N ALA A 21 -2.95 -1.28 -1.31
CA ALA A 21 -2.63 -1.33 -2.72
C ALA A 21 -1.22 -0.80 -2.99
N ILE A 22 -0.87 0.31 -2.34
CA ILE A 22 0.45 0.88 -2.50
C ILE A 22 1.51 -0.09 -1.96
N PHE A 23 1.25 -0.64 -0.79
CA PHE A 23 2.18 -1.55 -0.17
C PHE A 23 2.40 -2.77 -1.05
N LEU A 24 1.31 -3.32 -1.57
CA LEU A 24 1.39 -4.49 -2.41
C LEU A 24 2.13 -4.17 -3.71
N GLY A 25 1.86 -3.01 -4.29
CA GLY A 25 2.53 -2.60 -5.51
C GLY A 25 4.03 -2.48 -5.34
N VAL A 26 4.46 -1.87 -4.26
CA VAL A 26 5.88 -1.72 -4.00
C VAL A 26 6.51 -3.08 -3.76
N PHE A 27 5.81 -3.96 -3.07
CA PHE A 27 6.33 -5.28 -2.79
C PHE A 27 6.51 -6.08 -4.07
N VAL A 28 5.52 -6.05 -4.95
CA VAL A 28 5.58 -6.78 -6.22
C VAL A 28 6.69 -6.22 -7.10
N LEU A 29 6.79 -4.89 -7.16
CA LEU A 29 7.83 -4.27 -7.97
C LEU A 29 9.21 -4.65 -7.47
N GLY A 30 9.40 -4.64 -6.17
CA GLY A 30 10.67 -5.01 -5.59
C GLY A 30 11.02 -6.46 -5.87
N PHE A 31 10.00 -7.32 -5.82
CA PHE A 31 10.21 -8.73 -6.06
C PHE A 31 10.64 -8.97 -7.52
N ILE A 32 9.93 -8.32 -8.44
CA ILE A 32 10.25 -8.47 -9.85
C ILE A 32 11.65 -7.93 -10.14
N GLY A 33 11.96 -6.78 -9.56
CA GLY A 33 13.27 -6.19 -9.73
C GLY A 33 14.38 -7.11 -9.26
N MET A 34 14.15 -7.79 -8.14
CA MET A 34 15.13 -8.69 -7.62
C MET A 34 15.33 -9.88 -8.55
N ILE A 35 14.24 -10.43 -9.07
CA ILE A 35 14.32 -11.56 -9.97
C ILE A 35 15.08 -11.17 -11.23
N VAL A 36 14.76 -10.01 -11.79
CA VAL A 36 15.44 -9.55 -13.00
C VAL A 36 16.92 -9.34 -12.74
N ASN A 37 17.23 -8.79 -11.59
CA ASN A 37 18.63 -8.55 -11.25
C ASN A 37 19.39 -9.85 -11.12
N LEU A 38 18.79 -10.85 -10.52
CA LEU A 38 19.45 -12.13 -10.36
C LEU A 38 19.56 -12.87 -11.68
N SER A 39 18.59 -12.65 -12.54
CA SER A 39 18.53 -13.35 -13.80
C SER A 39 19.45 -12.72 -14.85
N SER A 40 19.77 -11.47 -14.71
CA SER A 40 20.63 -10.87 -15.71
C SER A 40 22.11 -10.87 -15.24
#